data_ac84c299956768999f00318c1d5de728
#
_entry.id   ac84c299956768999f00318c1d5de728
#
_cell.length_a   1.000
_cell.length_b   1.000
_cell.length_c   1.000
_cell.angle_alpha   90.00
_cell.angle_beta   90.00
_cell.angle_gamma   90.00
#
_symmetry.space_group_name_H-M   'P 1'
#
loop_
_entity.id
_entity.type
_entity.pdbx_description
1 polymer ?
#
loop_
_entity_poly.entity_id
_entity_poly.type
_entity_poly.pdbx_seq_one_letter_code
_entity_poly.pdbx_strand_id
1 'polypeptide(L)'
;MIKEVMKDKKVIFAFTAFILIGVLPLAFKGLDYGMDFSGGTLIQVNLDKTANETVDSQTIVTVLQNRINAFGLKDVSVKPWGDPVSYIVVEIAETDPAAINQIQSLLGQQGKFETLYNGKVVLKGEDIVSVITDPQQGYGFRPSDYGYRWTVPFLITSQASEEFSNALLGQCSTPNAQTCPELLYMFIDRPEGAYIIIPNDLYEKERNVPSDLDLSDELIPIDELVNNSGVHLIVSDKIDGSILNKVKGKQVIIPYGNYSEQEVALLKKDASKVVEKQQVGKYWIANALNLENIVHITPGIASGTPVTRPSITGSAQTQQQAADEMNRVVILLKSGKLPVSVSVGSVSTISPTLGSEFLTYSLYAGIVAMFVVALCLFVRYRKIRITVPIMITLIFEVTMVLGVSSLIGWQMDLPSVAGIIGAIGSGIDDQVVIVDEVLRKETEEEKLASLASKIKKAFSIVFMSAGALTFAMAPLLFMGLGILKGFAITTIIGVIVGVFITRPAYASIIKKII
;
A
#
# COMPACT_ATOMS: atom_id res chain seq x y z
N MET A 1 9.09 55.28 9.19
CA MET A 1 9.52 53.94 9.62
C MET A 1 8.78 52.84 8.88
N ILE A 2 7.46 52.61 9.07
CA ILE A 2 6.75 51.50 8.36
C ILE A 2 6.80 51.66 6.83
N LYS A 3 6.57 52.84 6.27
CA LYS A 3 6.70 53.15 4.84
C LYS A 3 8.11 52.89 4.27
N GLU A 4 9.14 53.04 5.04
CA GLU A 4 10.54 52.78 4.63
C GLU A 4 10.90 51.27 4.70
N VAL A 5 10.32 50.55 5.69
CA VAL A 5 10.42 49.09 5.76
C VAL A 5 9.77 48.44 4.55
N MET A 6 8.57 48.89 4.17
CA MET A 6 7.83 48.39 3.01
C MET A 6 8.47 48.70 1.65
N LYS A 7 9.42 49.65 1.56
CA LYS A 7 10.20 49.93 0.34
C LYS A 7 11.48 49.10 0.22
N ASP A 8 11.82 48.31 1.23
CA ASP A 8 13.00 47.47 1.18
C ASP A 8 12.82 46.29 0.22
N LYS A 9 13.78 46.11 -0.70
CA LYS A 9 13.72 45.06 -1.72
C LYS A 9 13.58 43.65 -1.13
N LYS A 10 14.23 43.38 0.00
CA LYS A 10 14.16 42.07 0.69
C LYS A 10 12.79 41.82 1.33
N VAL A 11 12.17 42.87 1.88
CA VAL A 11 10.85 42.80 2.47
C VAL A 11 9.80 42.64 1.38
N ILE A 12 9.92 43.37 0.25
CA ILE A 12 9.04 43.22 -0.92
C ILE A 12 9.17 41.80 -1.48
N PHE A 13 10.40 41.28 -1.62
CA PHE A 13 10.64 39.93 -2.09
C PHE A 13 9.98 38.89 -1.19
N ALA A 14 10.16 38.98 0.13
CA ALA A 14 9.55 38.07 1.09
C ALA A 14 8.01 38.12 1.06
N PHE A 15 7.43 39.32 0.91
CA PHE A 15 5.98 39.49 0.79
C PHE A 15 5.44 38.90 -0.53
N THR A 16 6.15 39.12 -1.64
CA THR A 16 5.79 38.52 -2.94
C THR A 16 5.91 37.00 -2.89
N ALA A 17 6.97 36.45 -2.30
CA ALA A 17 7.16 35.01 -2.10
C ALA A 17 6.05 34.43 -1.19
N PHE A 18 5.68 35.13 -0.12
CA PHE A 18 4.57 34.73 0.75
C PHE A 18 3.25 34.58 -0.03
N ILE A 19 2.94 35.54 -0.92
CA ILE A 19 1.73 35.43 -1.74
C ILE A 19 1.85 34.30 -2.76
N LEU A 20 2.94 34.24 -3.53
CA LEU A 20 3.08 33.30 -4.65
C LEU A 20 3.30 31.87 -4.21
N ILE A 21 4.09 31.65 -3.17
CA ILE A 21 4.48 30.31 -2.71
C ILE A 21 3.61 29.86 -1.52
N GLY A 22 3.17 30.78 -0.67
CA GLY A 22 2.35 30.46 0.49
C GLY A 22 0.86 30.48 0.19
N VAL A 23 0.32 31.68 -0.11
CA VAL A 23 -1.14 31.91 -0.14
C VAL A 23 -1.79 31.32 -1.38
N LEU A 24 -1.25 31.56 -2.57
CA LEU A 24 -1.87 31.12 -3.82
C LEU A 24 -2.01 29.59 -3.91
N PRO A 25 -0.99 28.76 -3.63
CA PRO A 25 -1.15 27.31 -3.68
C PRO A 25 -2.21 26.80 -2.70
N LEU A 26 -2.24 27.34 -1.49
CA LEU A 26 -3.23 26.98 -0.48
C LEU A 26 -4.65 27.37 -0.90
N ALA A 27 -4.82 28.52 -1.58
CA ALA A 27 -6.12 29.00 -2.03
C ALA A 27 -6.67 28.21 -3.23
N PHE A 28 -5.79 27.79 -4.16
CA PHE A 28 -6.23 27.12 -5.40
C PHE A 28 -6.21 25.60 -5.31
N LYS A 29 -5.25 25.00 -4.61
CA LYS A 29 -5.07 23.55 -4.52
C LYS A 29 -5.50 22.98 -3.17
N GLY A 30 -5.41 23.78 -2.08
CA GLY A 30 -5.63 23.30 -0.72
C GLY A 30 -4.44 22.47 -0.18
N LEU A 31 -4.69 21.76 0.90
CA LEU A 31 -3.74 20.81 1.50
C LEU A 31 -4.29 19.40 1.34
N ASP A 32 -3.42 18.48 0.93
CA ASP A 32 -3.71 17.06 0.95
C ASP A 32 -3.42 16.53 2.37
N TYR A 33 -4.37 15.84 2.96
CA TYR A 33 -4.23 15.27 4.30
C TYR A 33 -3.98 13.77 4.22
N GLY A 34 -3.01 13.30 5.00
CA GLY A 34 -2.76 11.87 5.19
C GLY A 34 -3.83 11.21 6.05
N MET A 35 -3.75 9.88 6.19
CA MET A 35 -4.75 9.10 6.93
C MET A 35 -4.88 9.48 8.41
N ASP A 36 -3.85 10.09 9.01
CA ASP A 36 -3.88 10.57 10.40
C ASP A 36 -4.97 11.63 10.61
N PHE A 37 -5.28 12.41 9.57
CA PHE A 37 -6.25 13.50 9.62
C PHE A 37 -7.54 13.21 8.86
N SER A 38 -7.47 12.50 7.74
CA SER A 38 -8.65 12.15 6.93
C SER A 38 -9.31 10.84 7.37
N GLY A 39 -8.64 10.08 8.20
CA GLY A 39 -9.02 8.70 8.49
C GLY A 39 -8.57 7.75 7.38
N GLY A 40 -8.69 6.45 7.63
CA GLY A 40 -8.29 5.43 6.67
C GLY A 40 -7.73 4.18 7.34
N THR A 41 -7.22 3.26 6.54
CA THR A 41 -6.66 2.00 7.00
C THR A 41 -5.23 1.81 6.49
N LEU A 42 -4.35 1.43 7.39
CA LEU A 42 -3.00 0.99 7.11
C LEU A 42 -2.96 -0.54 7.13
N ILE A 43 -2.51 -1.14 6.04
CA ILE A 43 -2.34 -2.59 5.90
C ILE A 43 -0.87 -2.89 5.67
N GLN A 44 -0.30 -3.71 6.54
CA GLN A 44 1.05 -4.23 6.36
C GLN A 44 0.99 -5.51 5.52
N VAL A 45 1.74 -5.56 4.43
CA VAL A 45 1.90 -6.75 3.58
C VAL A 45 3.32 -7.28 3.77
N ASN A 46 3.45 -8.40 4.45
CA ASN A 46 4.72 -9.07 4.68
C ASN A 46 5.14 -9.83 3.41
N LEU A 47 6.44 -9.84 3.14
CA LEU A 47 7.02 -10.55 2.00
C LEU A 47 7.64 -11.85 2.51
N ASP A 48 7.14 -12.99 2.05
CA ASP A 48 7.67 -14.32 2.37
C ASP A 48 8.90 -14.58 1.46
N LYS A 49 10.06 -14.04 1.86
CA LYS A 49 11.33 -14.19 1.13
C LYS A 49 12.11 -15.39 1.61
N THR A 50 12.68 -16.14 0.67
CA THR A 50 13.81 -17.04 0.99
C THR A 50 15.10 -16.22 1.08
N ALA A 51 16.04 -16.63 1.93
CA ALA A 51 17.21 -15.84 2.34
C ALA A 51 18.11 -15.31 1.20
N ASN A 52 17.94 -15.79 -0.04
CA ASN A 52 18.77 -15.44 -1.22
C ASN A 52 18.00 -14.80 -2.37
N GLU A 53 16.72 -14.44 -2.21
CA GLU A 53 15.95 -13.80 -3.27
C GLU A 53 16.10 -12.27 -3.23
N THR A 54 16.73 -11.72 -4.26
CA THR A 54 16.66 -10.26 -4.54
C THR A 54 15.32 -9.97 -5.21
N VAL A 55 14.43 -9.35 -4.49
CA VAL A 55 13.09 -9.01 -4.99
C VAL A 55 13.04 -7.54 -5.40
N ASP A 56 12.62 -7.29 -6.62
CA ASP A 56 12.34 -5.92 -7.07
C ASP A 56 11.09 -5.38 -6.34
N SER A 57 11.33 -4.52 -5.36
CA SER A 57 10.29 -3.89 -4.57
C SER A 57 9.36 -3.00 -5.40
N GLN A 58 9.86 -2.43 -6.51
CA GLN A 58 9.06 -1.57 -7.38
C GLN A 58 8.00 -2.38 -8.14
N THR A 59 8.33 -3.57 -8.60
CA THR A 59 7.36 -4.49 -9.21
C THR A 59 6.26 -4.85 -8.22
N ILE A 60 6.60 -5.17 -6.96
CA ILE A 60 5.59 -5.47 -5.93
C ILE A 60 4.67 -4.27 -5.69
N VAL A 61 5.25 -3.08 -5.49
CA VAL A 61 4.49 -1.84 -5.28
C VAL A 61 3.52 -1.61 -6.44
N THR A 62 4.00 -1.76 -7.69
CA THR A 62 3.16 -1.57 -8.88
C THR A 62 1.99 -2.55 -8.94
N VAL A 63 2.24 -3.84 -8.68
CA VAL A 63 1.19 -4.87 -8.69
C VAL A 63 0.15 -4.60 -7.58
N LEU A 64 0.59 -4.31 -6.35
CA LEU A 64 -0.31 -4.02 -5.23
C LEU A 64 -1.12 -2.74 -5.49
N GLN A 65 -0.49 -1.71 -6.03
CA GLN A 65 -1.17 -0.45 -6.38
C GLN A 65 -2.22 -0.67 -7.48
N ASN A 66 -1.91 -1.47 -8.50
CA ASN A 66 -2.86 -1.83 -9.56
C ASN A 66 -4.06 -2.60 -9.00
N ARG A 67 -3.85 -3.50 -8.03
CA ARG A 67 -4.95 -4.24 -7.37
C ARG A 67 -5.92 -3.30 -6.67
N ILE A 68 -5.39 -2.36 -5.88
CA ILE A 68 -6.22 -1.43 -5.12
C ILE A 68 -6.89 -0.41 -6.03
N ASN A 69 -6.21 0.08 -7.06
CA ASN A 69 -6.80 0.97 -8.06
C ASN A 69 -7.95 0.26 -8.82
N ALA A 70 -7.77 -1.03 -9.15
CA ALA A 70 -8.81 -1.82 -9.80
C ALA A 70 -10.00 -2.12 -8.87
N PHE A 71 -9.81 -2.11 -7.56
CA PHE A 71 -10.89 -2.16 -6.57
C PHE A 71 -11.72 -0.87 -6.53
N GLY A 72 -11.22 0.23 -7.13
CA GLY A 72 -11.93 1.50 -7.26
C GLY A 72 -11.53 2.57 -6.25
N LEU A 73 -10.53 2.32 -5.41
CA LEU A 73 -10.00 3.32 -4.47
C LEU A 73 -9.05 4.27 -5.17
N LYS A 74 -9.20 5.58 -4.91
CA LYS A 74 -8.42 6.63 -5.59
C LYS A 74 -7.22 7.11 -4.78
N ASP A 75 -7.35 7.23 -3.46
CA ASP A 75 -6.30 7.76 -2.58
C ASP A 75 -5.56 6.61 -1.90
N VAL A 76 -4.63 6.01 -2.66
CA VAL A 76 -3.85 4.86 -2.23
C VAL A 76 -2.37 5.18 -2.25
N SER A 77 -1.71 4.91 -1.14
CA SER A 77 -0.25 5.00 -1.01
C SER A 77 0.32 3.61 -0.74
N VAL A 78 1.22 3.15 -1.60
CA VAL A 78 1.91 1.87 -1.44
C VAL A 78 3.40 2.13 -1.34
N LYS A 79 4.00 1.81 -0.20
CA LYS A 79 5.40 2.14 0.11
C LYS A 79 6.16 0.91 0.60
N PRO A 80 7.36 0.63 0.06
CA PRO A 80 8.23 -0.41 0.60
C PRO A 80 8.83 0.06 1.94
N TRP A 81 9.04 -0.89 2.86
CA TRP A 81 9.60 -0.64 4.18
C TRP A 81 10.77 -1.56 4.52
N GLY A 82 11.86 -0.95 5.03
CA GLY A 82 13.09 -1.65 5.40
C GLY A 82 14.15 -1.65 4.30
N ASP A 83 15.40 -1.92 4.70
CA ASP A 83 16.53 -2.12 3.79
C ASP A 83 17.35 -3.32 4.30
N PRO A 84 17.30 -4.49 3.67
CA PRO A 84 16.42 -4.84 2.52
C PRO A 84 14.93 -4.79 2.86
N VAL A 85 14.07 -4.50 1.85
CA VAL A 85 12.62 -4.37 2.04
C VAL A 85 12.05 -5.63 2.71
N SER A 86 11.45 -5.47 3.88
CA SER A 86 10.88 -6.57 4.68
C SER A 86 9.38 -6.71 4.49
N TYR A 87 8.69 -5.61 4.31
CA TYR A 87 7.24 -5.57 4.06
C TYR A 87 6.85 -4.32 3.26
N ILE A 88 5.64 -4.32 2.74
CA ILE A 88 5.02 -3.18 2.06
C ILE A 88 3.94 -2.59 2.97
N VAL A 89 3.91 -1.29 3.09
CA VAL A 89 2.83 -0.54 3.77
C VAL A 89 1.87 -0.04 2.71
N VAL A 90 0.60 -0.38 2.89
CA VAL A 90 -0.51 0.07 2.06
C VAL A 90 -1.40 0.96 2.91
N GLU A 91 -1.54 2.21 2.51
CA GLU A 91 -2.41 3.22 3.13
C GLU A 91 -3.59 3.47 2.20
N ILE A 92 -4.81 3.32 2.71
CA ILE A 92 -6.05 3.49 1.94
C ILE A 92 -7.03 4.37 2.71
N ALA A 93 -7.74 5.25 1.99
CA ALA A 93 -8.81 6.08 2.57
C ALA A 93 -10.13 5.30 2.69
N GLU A 94 -10.08 4.12 3.33
CA GLU A 94 -11.24 3.24 3.54
C GLU A 94 -11.32 2.83 5.00
N THR A 95 -12.53 2.82 5.55
CA THR A 95 -12.80 2.47 6.95
C THR A 95 -13.91 1.46 7.12
N ASP A 96 -14.62 1.09 6.04
CA ASP A 96 -15.64 0.04 6.10
C ASP A 96 -15.00 -1.34 6.30
N PRO A 97 -15.35 -2.08 7.38
CA PRO A 97 -14.76 -3.38 7.67
C PRO A 97 -14.94 -4.42 6.55
N ALA A 98 -16.07 -4.38 5.83
CA ALA A 98 -16.32 -5.33 4.75
C ALA A 98 -15.40 -5.08 3.56
N ALA A 99 -15.26 -3.82 3.15
CA ALA A 99 -14.32 -3.41 2.09
C ALA A 99 -12.87 -3.71 2.49
N ILE A 100 -12.47 -3.42 3.73
CA ILE A 100 -11.14 -3.71 4.26
C ILE A 100 -10.83 -5.21 4.19
N ASN A 101 -11.77 -6.08 4.57
CA ASN A 101 -11.58 -7.53 4.49
C ASN A 101 -11.40 -8.01 3.06
N GLN A 102 -12.14 -7.48 2.09
CA GLN A 102 -11.97 -7.79 0.68
C GLN A 102 -10.59 -7.34 0.17
N ILE A 103 -10.15 -6.14 0.53
CA ILE A 103 -8.83 -5.61 0.17
C ILE A 103 -7.71 -6.46 0.79
N GLN A 104 -7.83 -6.84 2.06
CA GLN A 104 -6.87 -7.74 2.71
C GLN A 104 -6.76 -9.08 1.98
N SER A 105 -7.89 -9.66 1.58
CA SER A 105 -7.91 -10.90 0.80
C SER A 105 -7.18 -10.74 -0.54
N LEU A 106 -7.41 -9.64 -1.26
CA LEU A 106 -6.74 -9.34 -2.52
C LEU A 106 -5.23 -9.09 -2.37
N LEU A 107 -4.84 -8.38 -1.31
CA LEU A 107 -3.42 -8.07 -1.04
C LEU A 107 -2.66 -9.30 -0.59
N GLY A 108 -3.31 -10.25 0.10
CA GLY A 108 -2.69 -11.49 0.58
C GLY A 108 -2.53 -12.57 -0.49
N GLN A 109 -3.07 -12.37 -1.68
CA GLN A 109 -2.95 -13.33 -2.79
C GLN A 109 -1.75 -13.00 -3.68
N GLN A 110 -1.01 -14.03 -4.12
CA GLN A 110 0.08 -13.84 -5.08
C GLN A 110 -0.46 -13.51 -6.48
N GLY A 111 -1.61 -14.05 -6.83
CA GLY A 111 -2.25 -13.85 -8.13
C GLY A 111 -1.64 -14.73 -9.23
N LYS A 112 -1.09 -15.88 -8.85
CA LYS A 112 -0.53 -16.86 -9.78
C LYS A 112 -1.65 -17.69 -10.42
N PHE A 113 -2.09 -17.29 -11.62
CA PHE A 113 -3.05 -18.06 -12.40
C PHE A 113 -2.35 -19.22 -13.12
N GLU A 114 -2.92 -20.42 -13.03
CA GLU A 114 -2.45 -21.62 -13.73
C GLU A 114 -3.64 -22.46 -14.18
N THR A 115 -3.56 -23.01 -15.42
CA THR A 115 -4.47 -24.06 -15.89
C THR A 115 -3.68 -25.36 -16.03
N LEU A 116 -4.19 -26.44 -15.47
CA LEU A 116 -3.56 -27.74 -15.49
C LEU A 116 -4.37 -28.75 -16.28
N TYR A 117 -3.64 -29.62 -16.98
CA TYR A 117 -4.15 -30.85 -17.59
C TYR A 117 -3.23 -32.01 -17.18
N ASN A 118 -3.81 -33.07 -16.60
CA ASN A 118 -3.04 -34.22 -16.09
C ASN A 118 -1.85 -33.83 -15.24
N GLY A 119 -2.03 -32.87 -14.30
CA GLY A 119 -0.99 -32.38 -13.40
C GLY A 119 0.08 -31.49 -14.04
N LYS A 120 0.01 -31.21 -15.35
CA LYS A 120 0.94 -30.33 -16.07
C LYS A 120 0.30 -28.97 -16.33
N VAL A 121 1.06 -27.91 -16.12
CA VAL A 121 0.62 -26.54 -16.43
C VAL A 121 0.59 -26.36 -17.95
N VAL A 122 -0.57 -26.01 -18.48
CA VAL A 122 -0.82 -25.79 -19.94
C VAL A 122 -1.11 -24.33 -20.26
N LEU A 123 -1.45 -23.48 -19.27
CA LEU A 123 -1.65 -22.04 -19.42
C LEU A 123 -1.27 -21.33 -18.12
N LYS A 124 -0.66 -20.14 -18.21
CA LYS A 124 -0.19 -19.32 -17.07
C LYS A 124 -0.74 -17.91 -17.13
N GLY A 125 -0.69 -17.21 -16.01
CA GLY A 125 -1.08 -15.81 -15.94
C GLY A 125 -0.24 -14.87 -16.83
N GLU A 126 1.01 -15.24 -17.10
CA GLU A 126 1.92 -14.49 -18.00
C GLU A 126 1.47 -14.54 -19.47
N ASP A 127 0.67 -15.53 -19.84
CA ASP A 127 0.11 -15.72 -21.18
C ASP A 127 -1.08 -14.80 -21.47
N ILE A 128 -1.65 -14.17 -20.43
CA ILE A 128 -2.83 -13.30 -20.53
C ILE A 128 -2.42 -11.91 -21.01
N VAL A 129 -2.97 -11.52 -22.16
CA VAL A 129 -2.77 -10.18 -22.75
C VAL A 129 -3.71 -9.15 -22.13
N SER A 130 -4.98 -9.52 -21.98
CA SER A 130 -6.00 -8.63 -21.40
C SER A 130 -7.22 -9.40 -20.92
N VAL A 131 -7.90 -8.83 -19.92
CA VAL A 131 -9.18 -9.33 -19.41
C VAL A 131 -10.31 -8.56 -20.07
N ILE A 132 -11.28 -9.27 -20.60
CA ILE A 132 -12.43 -8.68 -21.27
C ILE A 132 -13.50 -8.36 -20.21
N THR A 133 -13.89 -7.09 -20.16
CA THR A 133 -14.92 -6.61 -19.22
C THR A 133 -16.15 -6.04 -19.95
N ASP A 134 -16.32 -6.42 -21.22
CA ASP A 134 -17.46 -6.04 -22.05
C ASP A 134 -18.55 -7.11 -21.98
N PRO A 135 -19.77 -6.79 -21.50
CA PRO A 135 -20.88 -7.74 -21.42
C PRO A 135 -21.27 -8.33 -22.78
N GLN A 136 -21.10 -7.61 -23.89
CA GLN A 136 -21.38 -8.12 -25.24
C GLN A 136 -20.40 -9.21 -25.65
N GLN A 137 -19.26 -9.29 -24.99
CA GLN A 137 -18.23 -10.31 -25.24
C GLN A 137 -18.24 -11.43 -24.21
N GLY A 138 -19.33 -11.58 -23.43
CA GLY A 138 -19.54 -12.68 -22.52
C GLY A 138 -19.13 -12.43 -21.07
N TYR A 139 -18.68 -11.21 -20.73
CA TYR A 139 -18.41 -10.83 -19.34
C TYR A 139 -19.71 -10.58 -18.58
N GLY A 140 -19.81 -11.09 -17.37
CA GLY A 140 -20.94 -10.82 -16.48
C GLY A 140 -21.46 -12.06 -15.76
N PHE A 141 -22.60 -11.93 -15.12
CA PHE A 141 -23.26 -13.04 -14.42
C PHE A 141 -24.73 -13.20 -14.89
N ARG A 142 -25.24 -14.42 -14.77
CA ARG A 142 -26.61 -14.79 -15.16
C ARG A 142 -27.25 -15.63 -14.06
N PRO A 143 -28.58 -15.55 -13.85
CA PRO A 143 -29.29 -16.50 -13.01
C PRO A 143 -29.12 -17.92 -13.53
N SER A 144 -28.97 -18.89 -12.64
CA SER A 144 -28.94 -20.33 -12.92
C SER A 144 -29.87 -21.05 -11.94
N ASP A 145 -30.10 -22.35 -12.14
CA ASP A 145 -31.01 -23.15 -11.28
C ASP A 145 -30.56 -23.21 -9.80
N TYR A 146 -29.27 -22.97 -9.54
CA TYR A 146 -28.66 -23.05 -8.20
C TYR A 146 -28.07 -21.70 -7.69
N GLY A 147 -28.46 -20.57 -8.31
CA GLY A 147 -27.97 -19.26 -7.93
C GLY A 147 -27.57 -18.40 -9.13
N TYR A 148 -26.34 -17.90 -9.16
CA TYR A 148 -25.81 -17.07 -10.23
C TYR A 148 -24.50 -17.67 -10.76
N ARG A 149 -24.42 -17.81 -12.09
CA ARG A 149 -23.19 -18.19 -12.80
C ARG A 149 -22.53 -16.94 -13.35
N TRP A 150 -21.26 -16.74 -13.06
CA TRP A 150 -20.47 -15.64 -13.59
C TRP A 150 -19.41 -16.11 -14.59
N THR A 151 -18.96 -15.21 -15.47
CA THR A 151 -17.99 -15.50 -16.51
C THR A 151 -17.05 -14.33 -16.70
N VAL A 152 -15.75 -14.60 -16.75
CA VAL A 152 -14.68 -13.65 -17.02
C VAL A 152 -13.86 -14.15 -18.22
N PRO A 153 -14.14 -13.67 -19.45
CA PRO A 153 -13.34 -14.00 -20.62
C PRO A 153 -12.04 -13.17 -20.63
N PHE A 154 -10.98 -13.74 -21.21
CA PHE A 154 -9.70 -13.07 -21.36
C PHE A 154 -9.01 -13.45 -22.68
N LEU A 155 -8.07 -12.61 -23.13
CA LEU A 155 -7.26 -12.85 -24.33
C LEU A 155 -5.90 -13.39 -23.92
N ILE A 156 -5.41 -14.40 -24.64
CA ILE A 156 -4.06 -14.93 -24.49
C ILE A 156 -3.21 -14.64 -25.73
N THR A 157 -1.88 -14.70 -25.55
CA THR A 157 -0.94 -14.51 -26.65
C THR A 157 -1.13 -15.58 -27.73
N SER A 158 -0.78 -15.29 -28.97
CA SER A 158 -0.84 -16.26 -30.07
C SER A 158 0.03 -17.49 -29.79
N GLN A 159 1.23 -17.26 -29.22
CA GLN A 159 2.14 -18.34 -28.84
C GLN A 159 1.51 -19.25 -27.78
N ALA A 160 0.94 -18.68 -26.71
CA ALA A 160 0.27 -19.45 -25.65
C ALA A 160 -0.96 -20.20 -26.20
N SER A 161 -1.69 -19.60 -27.15
CA SER A 161 -2.81 -20.26 -27.81
C SER A 161 -2.39 -21.51 -28.62
N GLU A 162 -1.25 -21.44 -29.32
CA GLU A 162 -0.68 -22.58 -30.05
C GLU A 162 -0.14 -23.64 -29.07
N GLU A 163 0.62 -23.25 -28.06
CA GLU A 163 1.18 -24.15 -27.03
C GLU A 163 0.05 -24.90 -26.28
N PHE A 164 -0.99 -24.16 -25.88
CA PHE A 164 -2.17 -24.70 -25.20
C PHE A 164 -2.90 -25.72 -26.09
N SER A 165 -3.16 -25.37 -27.36
CA SER A 165 -3.84 -26.28 -28.30
C SER A 165 -2.98 -27.51 -28.62
N ASN A 166 -1.66 -27.35 -28.75
CA ASN A 166 -0.75 -28.48 -28.97
C ASN A 166 -0.67 -29.42 -27.77
N ALA A 167 -0.69 -28.86 -26.53
CA ALA A 167 -0.69 -29.67 -25.31
C ALA A 167 -1.96 -30.54 -25.17
N LEU A 168 -3.06 -30.11 -25.76
CA LEU A 168 -4.36 -30.77 -25.72
C LEU A 168 -4.71 -31.55 -27.00
N LEU A 169 -3.82 -31.53 -27.99
CA LEU A 169 -4.04 -32.22 -29.28
C LEU A 169 -4.23 -33.73 -29.08
N GLY A 170 -5.32 -34.25 -29.59
CA GLY A 170 -5.70 -35.66 -29.48
C GLY A 170 -6.23 -36.07 -28.10
N GLN A 171 -6.35 -35.14 -27.17
CA GLN A 171 -6.82 -35.39 -25.80
C GLN A 171 -8.35 -35.28 -25.74
N CYS A 172 -9.05 -36.16 -26.50
CA CYS A 172 -10.50 -36.26 -26.48
C CYS A 172 -10.89 -37.72 -26.81
N SER A 173 -11.36 -38.44 -25.80
CA SER A 173 -11.77 -39.84 -25.97
C SER A 173 -13.10 -39.98 -26.74
N THR A 174 -13.90 -38.92 -26.83
CA THR A 174 -15.19 -38.87 -27.52
C THR A 174 -15.29 -37.70 -28.50
N PRO A 175 -14.53 -37.70 -29.62
CA PRO A 175 -14.43 -36.53 -30.50
C PRO A 175 -15.73 -36.15 -31.22
N ASN A 176 -16.73 -37.05 -31.24
CA ASN A 176 -18.05 -36.79 -31.84
C ASN A 176 -19.08 -36.22 -30.83
N ALA A 177 -18.72 -36.06 -29.56
CA ALA A 177 -19.57 -35.44 -28.55
C ALA A 177 -19.47 -33.91 -28.60
N GLN A 178 -20.36 -33.21 -27.91
CA GLN A 178 -20.29 -31.76 -27.80
C GLN A 178 -19.12 -31.31 -26.89
N THR A 179 -18.77 -32.12 -25.91
CA THR A 179 -17.65 -31.93 -24.99
C THR A 179 -16.87 -33.22 -24.84
N CYS A 180 -15.57 -33.11 -24.56
CA CYS A 180 -14.73 -34.26 -24.22
C CYS A 180 -14.88 -34.55 -22.72
N PRO A 181 -14.74 -35.81 -22.27
CA PRO A 181 -14.78 -36.15 -20.85
C PRO A 181 -13.55 -35.64 -20.09
N GLU A 182 -12.48 -35.30 -20.78
CA GLU A 182 -11.25 -34.81 -20.20
C GLU A 182 -11.40 -33.39 -19.65
N LEU A 183 -10.83 -33.15 -18.47
CA LEU A 183 -11.01 -31.92 -17.66
C LEU A 183 -9.74 -31.07 -17.57
N LEU A 184 -9.94 -29.76 -17.58
CA LEU A 184 -8.94 -28.75 -17.27
C LEU A 184 -9.27 -28.15 -15.92
N TYR A 185 -8.25 -27.97 -15.09
CA TYR A 185 -8.35 -27.41 -13.76
C TYR A 185 -7.71 -26.02 -13.72
N MET A 186 -8.44 -24.99 -13.32
CA MET A 186 -7.98 -23.61 -13.25
C MET A 186 -7.80 -23.17 -11.81
N PHE A 187 -6.65 -22.62 -11.48
CA PHE A 187 -6.27 -22.22 -10.13
C PHE A 187 -5.77 -20.78 -10.09
N ILE A 188 -6.00 -20.12 -8.94
CA ILE A 188 -5.29 -18.91 -8.56
C ILE A 188 -4.56 -19.20 -7.23
N ASP A 189 -3.22 -19.11 -7.24
CA ASP A 189 -2.36 -19.44 -6.10
C ASP A 189 -2.46 -20.90 -5.64
N ARG A 190 -2.42 -21.82 -6.60
CA ARG A 190 -2.38 -23.26 -6.35
C ARG A 190 -1.26 -23.61 -5.35
N PRO A 191 -1.54 -24.36 -4.28
CA PRO A 191 -0.56 -24.74 -3.28
C PRO A 191 0.32 -25.91 -3.78
N GLU A 192 1.18 -25.66 -4.74
CA GLU A 192 2.02 -26.65 -5.41
C GLU A 192 2.90 -27.42 -4.44
N GLY A 193 2.86 -28.76 -4.49
CA GLY A 193 3.64 -29.64 -3.64
C GLY A 193 3.28 -29.59 -2.13
N ALA A 194 2.15 -28.94 -1.78
CA ALA A 194 1.64 -28.94 -0.42
C ALA A 194 1.01 -30.28 -0.03
N TYR A 195 0.89 -30.48 1.27
CA TYR A 195 0.14 -31.59 1.86
C TYR A 195 -1.19 -31.07 2.39
N ILE A 196 -2.27 -31.70 1.99
CA ILE A 196 -3.60 -31.47 2.57
C ILE A 196 -3.87 -32.61 3.54
N ILE A 197 -4.14 -32.27 4.79
CA ILE A 197 -4.56 -33.23 5.82
C ILE A 197 -6.04 -32.99 6.10
N ILE A 198 -6.84 -34.02 5.89
CA ILE A 198 -8.30 -33.95 6.03
C ILE A 198 -8.79 -35.08 6.94
N PRO A 199 -9.73 -34.83 7.87
CA PRO A 199 -10.33 -35.88 8.69
C PRO A 199 -11.26 -36.79 7.87
N ASN A 200 -11.45 -38.03 8.34
CA ASN A 200 -12.22 -39.06 7.61
C ASN A 200 -13.66 -38.63 7.35
N ASP A 201 -14.31 -37.97 8.30
CA ASP A 201 -15.71 -37.52 8.17
C ASP A 201 -15.85 -36.47 7.05
N LEU A 202 -14.91 -35.54 6.93
CA LEU A 202 -14.91 -34.53 5.88
C LEU A 202 -14.54 -35.16 4.52
N TYR A 203 -13.57 -36.10 4.49
CA TYR A 203 -13.21 -36.83 3.29
C TYR A 203 -14.41 -37.61 2.70
N GLU A 204 -15.15 -38.37 3.52
CA GLU A 204 -16.32 -39.12 3.07
C GLU A 204 -17.46 -38.19 2.61
N LYS A 205 -17.61 -37.03 3.25
CA LYS A 205 -18.58 -36.01 2.86
C LYS A 205 -18.26 -35.39 1.49
N GLU A 206 -16.99 -35.16 1.21
CA GLU A 206 -16.50 -34.51 -0.02
C GLU A 206 -15.84 -35.50 -1.00
N ARG A 207 -16.10 -36.81 -0.85
CA ARG A 207 -15.50 -37.88 -1.66
C ARG A 207 -15.62 -37.65 -3.15
N ASN A 208 -16.70 -36.99 -3.56
CA ASN A 208 -16.95 -36.61 -4.93
C ASN A 208 -17.37 -35.14 -5.00
N VAL A 209 -16.74 -34.39 -5.91
CA VAL A 209 -16.99 -32.97 -6.15
C VAL A 209 -17.57 -32.84 -7.56
N PRO A 210 -18.64 -32.05 -7.79
CA PRO A 210 -19.14 -31.80 -9.14
C PRO A 210 -18.09 -31.18 -10.05
N SER A 211 -18.08 -31.60 -11.31
CA SER A 211 -17.14 -31.07 -12.31
C SER A 211 -17.32 -29.56 -12.54
N ASP A 212 -18.51 -29.02 -12.32
CA ASP A 212 -18.80 -27.58 -12.36
C ASP A 212 -19.16 -27.05 -10.96
N LEU A 213 -18.34 -27.35 -9.97
CA LEU A 213 -18.37 -26.98 -8.55
C LEU A 213 -19.76 -26.77 -7.88
N ASP A 214 -20.84 -26.53 -8.64
CA ASP A 214 -22.21 -26.32 -8.16
C ASP A 214 -23.34 -26.81 -9.12
N LEU A 215 -23.06 -27.10 -10.40
CA LEU A 215 -24.09 -27.15 -11.43
C LEU A 215 -24.11 -28.42 -12.30
N SER A 216 -23.20 -29.36 -12.05
CA SER A 216 -23.08 -30.58 -12.88
C SER A 216 -23.45 -31.81 -12.06
N ASP A 217 -24.17 -32.77 -12.73
CA ASP A 217 -24.40 -34.10 -12.19
C ASP A 217 -23.15 -34.99 -12.29
N GLU A 218 -22.12 -34.54 -13.01
CA GLU A 218 -20.86 -35.25 -13.15
C GLU A 218 -19.99 -35.02 -11.92
N LEU A 219 -19.63 -36.09 -11.25
CA LEU A 219 -18.89 -36.11 -10.01
C LEU A 219 -17.43 -36.53 -10.25
N ILE A 220 -16.49 -35.74 -9.76
CA ILE A 220 -15.05 -36.00 -9.80
C ILE A 220 -14.62 -36.52 -8.43
N PRO A 221 -13.93 -37.68 -8.36
CA PRO A 221 -13.35 -38.17 -7.11
C PRO A 221 -12.33 -37.19 -6.55
N ILE A 222 -12.35 -36.95 -5.23
CA ILE A 222 -11.43 -36.05 -4.56
C ILE A 222 -9.96 -36.43 -4.81
N ASP A 223 -9.66 -37.73 -4.90
CA ASP A 223 -8.31 -38.23 -5.17
C ASP A 223 -7.83 -37.85 -6.59
N GLU A 224 -8.72 -37.89 -7.58
CA GLU A 224 -8.42 -37.44 -8.94
C GLU A 224 -8.15 -35.93 -8.97
N LEU A 225 -9.01 -35.13 -8.31
CA LEU A 225 -8.86 -33.68 -8.22
C LEU A 225 -7.52 -33.29 -7.57
N VAL A 226 -7.16 -33.94 -6.46
CA VAL A 226 -5.92 -33.66 -5.73
C VAL A 226 -4.69 -34.09 -6.55
N ASN A 227 -4.73 -35.26 -7.19
CA ASN A 227 -3.62 -35.74 -8.03
C ASN A 227 -3.38 -34.81 -9.22
N ASN A 228 -4.45 -34.38 -9.89
CA ASN A 228 -4.37 -33.42 -11.01
C ASN A 228 -3.92 -32.02 -10.56
N SER A 229 -4.08 -31.69 -9.27
CA SER A 229 -3.64 -30.42 -8.70
C SER A 229 -2.17 -30.42 -8.27
N GLY A 230 -1.46 -31.58 -8.33
CA GLY A 230 -0.07 -31.69 -7.90
C GLY A 230 0.16 -31.44 -6.40
N VAL A 231 -0.81 -31.83 -5.58
CA VAL A 231 -0.82 -31.76 -4.12
C VAL A 231 -0.87 -33.17 -3.54
N HIS A 232 -0.55 -33.34 -2.29
CA HIS A 232 -0.59 -34.64 -1.61
C HIS A 232 -1.73 -34.69 -0.59
N LEU A 233 -2.61 -35.68 -0.69
CA LEU A 233 -3.70 -35.87 0.27
C LEU A 233 -3.29 -36.88 1.37
N ILE A 234 -3.58 -36.52 2.62
CA ILE A 234 -3.49 -37.40 3.79
C ILE A 234 -4.85 -37.37 4.48
N VAL A 235 -5.50 -38.53 4.57
CA VAL A 235 -6.75 -38.68 5.30
C VAL A 235 -6.43 -39.20 6.70
N SER A 236 -6.70 -38.42 7.74
CA SER A 236 -6.44 -38.80 9.12
C SER A 236 -7.18 -37.91 10.10
N ASP A 237 -7.75 -38.52 11.16
CA ASP A 237 -8.41 -37.81 12.25
C ASP A 237 -7.45 -37.29 13.31
N LYS A 238 -6.18 -37.69 13.26
CA LYS A 238 -5.13 -37.28 14.20
C LYS A 238 -3.80 -37.04 13.49
N ILE A 239 -3.05 -36.10 14.02
CA ILE A 239 -1.71 -35.79 13.52
C ILE A 239 -0.68 -36.49 14.37
N ASP A 240 -0.14 -37.61 13.86
CA ASP A 240 0.86 -38.44 14.52
C ASP A 240 2.29 -38.17 14.00
N GLY A 241 3.28 -38.83 14.63
CA GLY A 241 4.69 -38.70 14.25
C GLY A 241 5.00 -39.16 12.82
N SER A 242 4.17 -40.04 12.22
CA SER A 242 4.38 -40.51 10.85
C SER A 242 3.99 -39.41 9.84
N ILE A 243 2.90 -38.68 10.14
CA ILE A 243 2.45 -37.53 9.35
C ILE A 243 3.47 -36.40 9.48
N LEU A 244 3.90 -36.07 10.70
CA LEU A 244 4.89 -35.01 10.94
C LEU A 244 6.19 -35.24 10.14
N ASN A 245 6.66 -36.48 10.06
CA ASN A 245 7.83 -36.82 9.25
C ASN A 245 7.62 -36.62 7.74
N LYS A 246 6.41 -36.94 7.22
CA LYS A 246 6.07 -36.75 5.81
C LYS A 246 5.98 -35.26 5.40
N VAL A 247 5.46 -34.43 6.31
CA VAL A 247 5.21 -33.02 6.03
C VAL A 247 6.35 -32.09 6.45
N LYS A 248 7.45 -32.64 6.96
CA LYS A 248 8.59 -31.86 7.43
C LYS A 248 9.16 -30.95 6.34
N GLY A 249 9.23 -29.64 6.64
CA GLY A 249 9.69 -28.62 5.69
C GLY A 249 8.76 -28.38 4.49
N LYS A 250 7.52 -28.89 4.51
CA LYS A 250 6.52 -28.70 3.46
C LYS A 250 5.39 -27.77 3.91
N GLN A 251 4.68 -27.19 2.97
CA GLN A 251 3.44 -26.49 3.27
C GLN A 251 2.35 -27.50 3.59
N VAL A 252 1.56 -27.23 4.63
CA VAL A 252 0.45 -28.06 5.07
C VAL A 252 -0.82 -27.24 5.12
N ILE A 253 -1.91 -27.79 4.60
CA ILE A 253 -3.25 -27.18 4.62
C ILE A 253 -4.18 -28.10 5.40
N ILE A 254 -4.87 -27.53 6.38
CA ILE A 254 -5.82 -28.26 7.23
C ILE A 254 -7.13 -27.49 7.35
N PRO A 255 -8.26 -28.17 7.59
CA PRO A 255 -9.52 -27.52 7.91
C PRO A 255 -9.45 -26.88 9.31
N TYR A 256 -9.96 -25.65 9.39
CA TYR A 256 -9.98 -24.88 10.65
C TYR A 256 -10.86 -25.57 11.71
N GLY A 257 -10.31 -25.72 12.90
CA GLY A 257 -11.05 -26.24 14.05
C GLY A 257 -11.24 -27.77 14.10
N ASN A 258 -10.74 -28.54 13.11
CA ASN A 258 -10.86 -29.99 13.08
C ASN A 258 -9.75 -30.71 13.87
N TYR A 259 -8.64 -30.05 14.14
CA TYR A 259 -7.52 -30.58 14.92
C TYR A 259 -7.30 -29.76 16.18
N SER A 260 -6.78 -30.41 17.23
CA SER A 260 -6.50 -29.75 18.50
C SER A 260 -5.38 -28.71 18.36
N GLU A 261 -5.38 -27.70 19.22
CA GLU A 261 -4.31 -26.69 19.24
C GLU A 261 -2.91 -27.29 19.42
N GLN A 262 -2.80 -28.42 20.15
CA GLN A 262 -1.54 -29.13 20.35
C GLN A 262 -1.05 -29.78 19.04
N GLU A 263 -1.93 -30.40 18.27
CA GLU A 263 -1.59 -30.99 16.96
C GLU A 263 -1.19 -29.93 15.95
N VAL A 264 -1.93 -28.81 15.91
CA VAL A 264 -1.60 -27.67 15.06
C VAL A 264 -0.25 -27.05 15.44
N ALA A 265 0.05 -26.96 16.75
CA ALA A 265 1.36 -26.47 17.23
C ALA A 265 2.51 -27.40 16.82
N LEU A 266 2.30 -28.72 16.84
CA LEU A 266 3.28 -29.69 16.35
C LEU A 266 3.52 -29.54 14.84
N LEU A 267 2.45 -29.38 14.04
CA LEU A 267 2.59 -29.10 12.61
C LEU A 267 3.37 -27.81 12.35
N LYS A 268 3.05 -26.73 13.07
CA LYS A 268 3.75 -25.42 12.93
C LYS A 268 5.24 -25.50 13.26
N LYS A 269 5.67 -26.49 14.04
CA LYS A 269 7.09 -26.72 14.36
C LYS A 269 7.85 -27.42 13.24
N ASP A 270 7.20 -28.39 12.58
CA ASP A 270 7.87 -29.28 11.62
C ASP A 270 7.62 -28.89 10.15
N ALA A 271 6.45 -28.33 9.83
CA ALA A 271 6.11 -27.84 8.49
C ALA A 271 6.76 -26.47 8.21
N SER A 272 6.98 -26.16 6.93
CA SER A 272 7.45 -24.83 6.51
C SER A 272 6.39 -23.74 6.70
N LYS A 273 5.12 -24.11 6.45
CA LYS A 273 3.94 -23.24 6.58
C LYS A 273 2.71 -24.09 6.88
N VAL A 274 1.90 -23.69 7.83
CA VAL A 274 0.60 -24.31 8.11
C VAL A 274 -0.49 -23.30 7.81
N VAL A 275 -1.43 -23.69 6.96
CA VAL A 275 -2.57 -22.88 6.56
C VAL A 275 -3.85 -23.55 7.06
N GLU A 276 -4.53 -22.93 7.99
CA GLU A 276 -5.84 -23.36 8.45
C GLU A 276 -6.92 -22.68 7.61
N LYS A 277 -7.68 -23.44 6.81
CA LYS A 277 -8.74 -22.91 5.98
C LYS A 277 -10.12 -23.19 6.54
N GLN A 278 -10.94 -22.17 6.62
CA GLN A 278 -12.36 -22.29 6.94
C GLN A 278 -13.11 -22.90 5.76
N GLN A 279 -14.26 -23.50 6.01
CA GLN A 279 -15.14 -23.93 4.94
C GLN A 279 -15.81 -22.69 4.32
N VAL A 280 -15.42 -22.39 3.08
CA VAL A 280 -16.03 -21.35 2.26
C VAL A 280 -16.61 -22.05 1.04
N GLY A 281 -17.89 -21.80 0.74
CA GLY A 281 -18.61 -22.54 -0.30
C GLY A 281 -19.03 -23.96 0.13
N LYS A 282 -19.46 -24.76 -0.83
CA LYS A 282 -20.02 -26.09 -0.60
C LYS A 282 -18.95 -27.15 -0.32
N TYR A 283 -17.78 -27.03 -0.96
CA TYR A 283 -16.69 -28.00 -0.89
C TYR A 283 -15.43 -27.35 -0.32
N TRP A 284 -14.98 -27.85 0.82
CA TRP A 284 -13.76 -27.34 1.48
C TRP A 284 -12.51 -27.63 0.63
N ILE A 285 -12.45 -28.79 -0.03
CA ILE A 285 -11.28 -29.18 -0.83
C ILE A 285 -11.02 -28.22 -2.00
N ALA A 286 -12.05 -27.72 -2.66
CA ALA A 286 -11.89 -26.74 -3.73
C ALA A 286 -11.25 -25.44 -3.22
N ASN A 287 -11.70 -24.96 -2.03
CA ASN A 287 -11.07 -23.83 -1.36
C ASN A 287 -9.64 -24.14 -0.89
N ALA A 288 -9.38 -25.36 -0.38
CA ALA A 288 -8.04 -25.77 0.03
C ALA A 288 -7.05 -25.73 -1.13
N LEU A 289 -7.47 -26.12 -2.31
CA LEU A 289 -6.67 -26.11 -3.53
C LEU A 289 -6.59 -24.75 -4.22
N ASN A 290 -7.38 -23.75 -3.82
CA ASN A 290 -7.60 -22.51 -4.54
C ASN A 290 -8.07 -22.77 -5.99
N LEU A 291 -8.96 -23.73 -6.15
CA LEU A 291 -9.55 -24.11 -7.43
C LEU A 291 -10.64 -23.09 -7.79
N GLU A 292 -10.48 -22.44 -8.93
CA GLU A 292 -11.42 -21.42 -9.42
C GLU A 292 -12.43 -22.01 -10.40
N ASN A 293 -11.99 -22.98 -11.22
CA ASN A 293 -12.85 -23.57 -12.22
C ASN A 293 -12.37 -24.95 -12.68
N ILE A 294 -13.32 -25.77 -13.14
CA ILE A 294 -13.08 -27.02 -13.85
C ILE A 294 -13.87 -26.96 -15.16
N VAL A 295 -13.21 -27.19 -16.27
CA VAL A 295 -13.85 -27.11 -17.59
C VAL A 295 -13.52 -28.30 -18.45
N HIS A 296 -14.50 -28.76 -19.24
CA HIS A 296 -14.29 -29.81 -20.25
C HIS A 296 -13.48 -29.29 -21.43
N ILE A 297 -12.60 -30.14 -21.96
CA ILE A 297 -11.96 -29.89 -23.24
C ILE A 297 -13.03 -29.95 -24.34
N THR A 298 -12.99 -29.04 -25.30
CA THR A 298 -13.87 -29.10 -26.47
C THR A 298 -13.20 -29.86 -27.59
N PRO A 299 -13.97 -30.59 -28.46
CA PRO A 299 -13.41 -31.30 -29.60
C PRO A 299 -12.59 -30.40 -30.54
N GLY A 300 -12.98 -29.13 -30.68
CA GLY A 300 -12.24 -28.14 -31.46
C GLY A 300 -10.82 -27.92 -30.93
N ILE A 301 -10.65 -27.78 -29.61
CA ILE A 301 -9.32 -27.64 -28.97
C ILE A 301 -8.54 -28.94 -29.17
N ALA A 302 -9.14 -30.10 -28.91
CA ALA A 302 -8.49 -31.39 -29.09
C ALA A 302 -8.11 -31.72 -30.55
N SER A 303 -8.72 -31.08 -31.54
CA SER A 303 -8.33 -31.15 -32.96
C SER A 303 -7.28 -30.10 -33.37
N GLY A 304 -6.75 -29.33 -32.45
CA GLY A 304 -5.69 -28.34 -32.70
C GLY A 304 -6.22 -26.97 -33.10
N THR A 305 -7.51 -26.67 -32.91
CA THR A 305 -8.03 -25.31 -33.15
C THR A 305 -7.50 -24.35 -32.07
N PRO A 306 -6.76 -23.29 -32.45
CA PRO A 306 -6.22 -22.33 -31.49
C PRO A 306 -7.33 -21.62 -30.71
N VAL A 307 -7.20 -21.58 -29.39
CA VAL A 307 -8.09 -20.84 -28.49
C VAL A 307 -7.45 -19.53 -28.09
N THR A 308 -7.94 -18.42 -28.63
CA THR A 308 -7.42 -17.08 -28.33
C THR A 308 -8.19 -16.41 -27.20
N ARG A 309 -9.39 -16.93 -26.88
CA ARG A 309 -10.31 -16.29 -25.91
C ARG A 309 -10.89 -17.33 -24.93
N PRO A 310 -10.10 -17.84 -24.01
CA PRO A 310 -10.63 -18.67 -22.93
C PRO A 310 -11.42 -17.84 -21.92
N SER A 311 -12.17 -18.50 -21.02
CA SER A 311 -12.90 -17.84 -19.95
C SER A 311 -12.81 -18.63 -18.65
N ILE A 312 -12.82 -17.92 -17.51
CA ILE A 312 -13.05 -18.50 -16.19
C ILE A 312 -14.53 -18.32 -15.87
N THR A 313 -15.18 -19.35 -15.38
CA THR A 313 -16.55 -19.31 -14.90
C THR A 313 -16.61 -19.78 -13.47
N GLY A 314 -17.59 -19.31 -12.72
CA GLY A 314 -17.86 -19.77 -11.37
C GLY A 314 -19.32 -19.54 -11.01
N SER A 315 -19.72 -20.03 -9.84
CA SER A 315 -21.09 -19.99 -9.33
C SER A 315 -21.13 -19.36 -7.96
N ALA A 316 -22.18 -18.59 -7.67
CA ALA A 316 -22.43 -17.99 -6.38
C ALA A 316 -23.90 -18.06 -6.01
N GLN A 317 -24.21 -18.10 -4.72
CA GLN A 317 -25.60 -18.21 -4.27
C GLN A 317 -26.39 -16.91 -4.44
N THR A 318 -25.70 -15.75 -4.36
CA THR A 318 -26.31 -14.43 -4.49
C THR A 318 -25.66 -13.63 -5.61
N GLN A 319 -26.40 -12.68 -6.15
CA GLN A 319 -25.90 -11.74 -7.17
C GLN A 319 -24.69 -10.95 -6.69
N GLN A 320 -24.70 -10.53 -5.43
CA GLN A 320 -23.59 -9.76 -4.83
C GLN A 320 -22.32 -10.63 -4.76
N GLN A 321 -22.42 -11.86 -4.28
CA GLN A 321 -21.28 -12.79 -4.25
C GLN A 321 -20.72 -13.05 -5.65
N ALA A 322 -21.60 -13.26 -6.66
CA ALA A 322 -21.18 -13.45 -8.05
C ALA A 322 -20.38 -12.24 -8.57
N ALA A 323 -20.86 -11.02 -8.26
CA ALA A 323 -20.17 -9.79 -8.64
C ALA A 323 -18.82 -9.64 -7.93
N ASP A 324 -18.74 -9.94 -6.64
CA ASP A 324 -17.53 -9.84 -5.83
C ASP A 324 -16.46 -10.84 -6.28
N GLU A 325 -16.84 -12.11 -6.51
CA GLU A 325 -15.92 -13.14 -7.01
C GLU A 325 -15.42 -12.83 -8.41
N MET A 326 -16.30 -12.42 -9.31
CA MET A 326 -15.96 -12.01 -10.66
C MET A 326 -14.98 -10.84 -10.65
N ASN A 327 -15.24 -9.81 -9.83
CA ASN A 327 -14.36 -8.66 -9.68
C ASN A 327 -12.99 -9.06 -9.11
N ARG A 328 -12.96 -9.96 -8.11
CA ARG A 328 -11.72 -10.51 -7.54
C ARG A 328 -10.85 -11.15 -8.62
N VAL A 329 -11.43 -12.03 -9.44
CA VAL A 329 -10.72 -12.69 -10.54
C VAL A 329 -10.21 -11.68 -11.55
N VAL A 330 -11.04 -10.70 -11.97
CA VAL A 330 -10.64 -9.63 -12.89
C VAL A 330 -9.46 -8.84 -12.35
N ILE A 331 -9.49 -8.46 -11.05
CA ILE A 331 -8.41 -7.69 -10.40
C ILE A 331 -7.11 -8.50 -10.40
N LEU A 332 -7.16 -9.76 -10.01
CA LEU A 332 -5.98 -10.63 -9.94
C LEU A 332 -5.35 -10.84 -11.32
N LEU A 333 -6.17 -11.14 -12.34
CA LEU A 333 -5.68 -11.32 -13.70
C LEU A 333 -5.12 -10.03 -14.32
N LYS A 334 -5.76 -8.87 -14.08
CA LYS A 334 -5.30 -7.56 -14.59
C LYS A 334 -4.04 -7.06 -13.89
N SER A 335 -3.91 -7.28 -12.58
CA SER A 335 -2.77 -6.78 -11.81
C SER A 335 -1.50 -7.60 -12.00
N GLY A 336 -1.64 -8.84 -12.45
CA GLY A 336 -0.55 -9.79 -12.59
C GLY A 336 -0.12 -10.45 -11.27
N LYS A 337 0.86 -11.33 -11.41
CA LYS A 337 1.45 -12.13 -10.33
C LYS A 337 2.47 -11.32 -9.54
N LEU A 338 2.46 -11.46 -8.21
CA LEU A 338 3.54 -11.00 -7.36
C LEU A 338 4.76 -11.93 -7.50
N PRO A 339 5.99 -11.39 -7.54
CA PRO A 339 7.22 -12.19 -7.68
C PRO A 339 7.50 -13.08 -6.46
N VAL A 340 6.94 -12.74 -5.30
CA VAL A 340 7.07 -13.51 -4.05
C VAL A 340 5.69 -13.73 -3.43
N SER A 341 5.59 -14.77 -2.60
CA SER A 341 4.41 -14.97 -1.76
C SER A 341 4.32 -13.86 -0.73
N VAL A 342 3.11 -13.46 -0.41
CA VAL A 342 2.84 -12.39 0.54
C VAL A 342 1.83 -12.85 1.58
N SER A 343 1.87 -12.20 2.73
CA SER A 343 0.87 -12.40 3.80
C SER A 343 0.46 -11.05 4.38
N VAL A 344 -0.82 -10.90 4.69
CA VAL A 344 -1.29 -9.69 5.39
C VAL A 344 -0.87 -9.77 6.85
N GLY A 345 -0.16 -8.75 7.30
CA GLY A 345 0.30 -8.59 8.68
C GLY A 345 -0.67 -7.76 9.51
N SER A 346 -0.16 -6.72 10.18
CA SER A 346 -0.98 -5.83 10.99
C SER A 346 -1.87 -4.94 10.14
N VAL A 347 -3.09 -4.69 10.64
CA VAL A 347 -4.06 -3.76 10.06
C VAL A 347 -4.45 -2.78 11.14
N SER A 348 -4.36 -1.48 10.84
CA SER A 348 -4.71 -0.40 11.75
C SER A 348 -5.64 0.58 11.05
N THR A 349 -6.81 0.82 11.61
CA THR A 349 -7.80 1.74 11.05
C THR A 349 -7.98 2.94 11.97
N ILE A 350 -7.94 4.13 11.38
CA ILE A 350 -8.23 5.41 12.04
C ILE A 350 -9.56 5.91 11.50
N SER A 351 -10.53 6.11 12.38
CA SER A 351 -11.83 6.65 11.95
C SER A 351 -11.71 8.10 11.48
N PRO A 352 -12.51 8.55 10.49
CA PRO A 352 -12.50 9.93 10.02
C PRO A 352 -12.79 10.96 11.13
N THR A 353 -13.62 10.60 12.12
CA THR A 353 -13.90 11.45 13.29
C THR A 353 -12.67 11.67 14.15
N LEU A 354 -11.91 10.62 14.44
CA LEU A 354 -10.66 10.71 15.20
C LEU A 354 -9.60 11.50 14.42
N GLY A 355 -9.49 11.29 13.11
CA GLY A 355 -8.59 12.05 12.25
C GLY A 355 -8.89 13.55 12.25
N SER A 356 -10.17 13.94 12.14
CA SER A 356 -10.58 15.36 12.20
C SER A 356 -10.33 16.00 13.57
N GLU A 357 -10.45 15.24 14.65
CA GLU A 357 -10.06 15.69 15.99
C GLU A 357 -8.55 15.91 16.09
N PHE A 358 -7.73 15.01 15.54
CA PHE A 358 -6.27 15.18 15.49
C PHE A 358 -5.87 16.44 14.73
N LEU A 359 -6.52 16.73 13.58
CA LEU A 359 -6.28 17.96 12.83
C LEU A 359 -6.61 19.18 13.68
N THR A 360 -7.75 19.18 14.36
CA THR A 360 -8.20 20.29 15.22
C THR A 360 -7.23 20.51 16.38
N TYR A 361 -6.82 19.46 17.08
CA TYR A 361 -5.86 19.56 18.17
C TYR A 361 -4.46 19.98 17.69
N SER A 362 -4.03 19.53 16.51
CA SER A 362 -2.77 19.95 15.89
C SER A 362 -2.77 21.45 15.59
N LEU A 363 -3.89 21.99 15.09
CA LEU A 363 -4.05 23.43 14.87
C LEU A 363 -3.98 24.22 16.18
N TYR A 364 -4.68 23.76 17.23
CA TYR A 364 -4.61 24.38 18.55
C TYR A 364 -3.20 24.33 19.11
N ALA A 365 -2.49 23.20 18.99
CA ALA A 365 -1.10 23.07 19.43
C ALA A 365 -0.19 24.09 18.73
N GLY A 366 -0.34 24.28 17.42
CA GLY A 366 0.41 25.29 16.65
C GLY A 366 0.12 26.72 17.11
N ILE A 367 -1.15 27.06 17.37
CA ILE A 367 -1.54 28.40 17.86
C ILE A 367 -0.98 28.63 19.27
N VAL A 368 -1.09 27.64 20.17
CA VAL A 368 -0.56 27.72 21.53
C VAL A 368 0.97 27.86 21.49
N ALA A 369 1.65 27.10 20.64
CA ALA A 369 3.10 27.21 20.46
C ALA A 369 3.50 28.62 20.03
N MET A 370 2.85 29.20 19.04
CA MET A 370 3.11 30.58 18.60
C MET A 370 2.85 31.61 19.71
N PHE A 371 1.80 31.44 20.51
CA PHE A 371 1.49 32.31 21.62
C PHE A 371 2.56 32.24 22.74
N VAL A 372 2.94 31.02 23.12
CA VAL A 372 4.01 30.81 24.14
C VAL A 372 5.31 31.44 23.69
N VAL A 373 5.68 31.26 22.43
CA VAL A 373 6.85 31.87 21.84
C VAL A 373 6.79 33.42 21.89
N ALA A 374 5.64 33.98 21.45
CA ALA A 374 5.46 35.44 21.53
C ALA A 374 5.63 35.97 22.95
N LEU A 375 5.08 35.24 23.93
CA LEU A 375 5.22 35.57 25.34
C LEU A 375 6.69 35.51 25.82
N CYS A 376 7.40 34.43 25.50
CA CYS A 376 8.82 34.27 25.83
C CYS A 376 9.67 35.38 25.23
N LEU A 377 9.47 35.71 23.96
CA LEU A 377 10.17 36.80 23.29
C LEU A 377 9.86 38.18 23.93
N PHE A 378 8.58 38.39 24.26
CA PHE A 378 8.18 39.63 24.95
C PHE A 378 8.82 39.76 26.31
N VAL A 379 8.83 38.72 27.11
CA VAL A 379 9.51 38.71 28.45
C VAL A 379 11.02 38.94 28.32
N ARG A 380 11.66 38.33 27.30
CA ARG A 380 13.11 38.42 27.05
C ARG A 380 13.54 39.82 26.62
N TYR A 381 12.84 40.43 25.67
CA TYR A 381 13.24 41.72 25.08
C TYR A 381 12.49 42.91 25.66
N ARG A 382 11.31 42.71 26.24
CA ARG A 382 10.41 43.76 26.77
C ARG A 382 10.12 44.89 25.77
N LYS A 383 10.25 44.63 24.45
CA LYS A 383 10.05 45.60 23.36
C LYS A 383 9.17 44.99 22.30
N ILE A 384 7.91 45.43 22.23
CA ILE A 384 6.93 44.97 21.18
C ILE A 384 7.48 45.20 19.78
N ARG A 385 8.26 46.26 19.55
CA ARG A 385 8.88 46.54 18.23
C ARG A 385 9.83 45.45 17.74
N ILE A 386 10.34 44.56 18.61
CA ILE A 386 11.17 43.42 18.26
C ILE A 386 10.30 42.18 18.09
N THR A 387 9.39 41.93 19.02
CA THR A 387 8.55 40.72 19.06
C THR A 387 7.59 40.65 17.85
N VAL A 388 6.94 41.77 17.51
CA VAL A 388 5.95 41.75 16.42
C VAL A 388 6.54 41.39 15.04
N PRO A 389 7.68 41.93 14.59
CA PRO A 389 8.29 41.49 13.33
C PRO A 389 8.70 40.02 13.32
N ILE A 390 9.18 39.47 14.44
CA ILE A 390 9.48 38.02 14.57
C ILE A 390 8.23 37.22 14.31
N MET A 391 7.12 37.55 14.95
CA MET A 391 5.86 36.83 14.81
C MET A 391 5.30 36.91 13.38
N ILE A 392 5.37 38.08 12.73
CA ILE A 392 4.93 38.24 11.34
C ILE A 392 5.76 37.39 10.40
N THR A 393 7.08 37.40 10.51
CA THR A 393 7.95 36.58 9.65
C THR A 393 7.79 35.10 9.91
N LEU A 394 7.46 34.69 11.13
CA LEU A 394 7.15 33.32 11.50
C LEU A 394 5.84 32.86 10.85
N ILE A 395 4.80 33.68 10.89
CA ILE A 395 3.53 33.37 10.19
C ILE A 395 3.76 33.21 8.67
N PHE A 396 4.59 34.07 8.09
CA PHE A 396 4.96 33.97 6.66
C PHE A 396 5.68 32.65 6.39
N GLU A 397 6.59 32.25 7.25
CA GLU A 397 7.35 31.01 7.13
C GLU A 397 6.46 29.79 7.19
N VAL A 398 5.59 29.68 8.19
CA VAL A 398 4.64 28.57 8.33
C VAL A 398 3.72 28.49 7.11
N THR A 399 3.16 29.64 6.68
CA THR A 399 2.28 29.68 5.51
C THR A 399 3.01 29.26 4.23
N MET A 400 4.28 29.66 4.06
CA MET A 400 5.07 29.22 2.91
C MET A 400 5.44 27.73 2.97
N VAL A 401 5.71 27.17 4.14
CA VAL A 401 5.93 25.71 4.29
C VAL A 401 4.68 24.94 3.86
N LEU A 402 3.51 25.35 4.34
CA LEU A 402 2.24 24.74 3.94
C LEU A 402 1.99 24.92 2.43
N GLY A 403 2.27 26.10 1.88
CA GLY A 403 2.12 26.38 0.44
C GLY A 403 3.05 25.55 -0.42
N VAL A 404 4.31 25.37 -0.04
CA VAL A 404 5.25 24.47 -0.73
C VAL A 404 4.76 23.02 -0.66
N SER A 405 4.28 22.57 0.51
CA SER A 405 3.71 21.24 0.68
C SER A 405 2.52 21.03 -0.27
N SER A 406 1.64 22.01 -0.38
CA SER A 406 0.52 22.02 -1.35
C SER A 406 1.00 21.94 -2.81
N LEU A 407 2.04 22.72 -3.17
CA LEU A 407 2.60 22.72 -4.54
C LEU A 407 3.12 21.34 -4.96
N ILE A 408 3.89 20.69 -4.08
CA ILE A 408 4.49 19.38 -4.35
C ILE A 408 3.50 18.22 -4.17
N GLY A 409 2.26 18.49 -3.71
CA GLY A 409 1.26 17.44 -3.42
C GLY A 409 1.66 16.55 -2.24
N TRP A 410 2.35 17.14 -1.25
CA TRP A 410 2.74 16.38 -0.07
C TRP A 410 1.54 16.22 0.87
N GLN A 411 1.24 14.96 1.22
CA GLN A 411 0.20 14.63 2.19
C GLN A 411 0.66 14.99 3.60
N MET A 412 -0.10 15.86 4.26
CA MET A 412 0.16 16.28 5.63
C MET A 412 -0.26 15.18 6.61
N ASP A 413 0.68 14.67 7.38
CA ASP A 413 0.52 13.70 8.45
C ASP A 413 0.94 14.30 9.81
N LEU A 414 0.73 13.59 10.92
CA LEU A 414 1.14 14.05 12.25
C LEU A 414 2.64 14.36 12.34
N PRO A 415 3.56 13.53 11.80
CA PRO A 415 4.98 13.86 11.73
C PRO A 415 5.28 15.14 10.93
N SER A 416 4.57 15.40 9.83
CA SER A 416 4.73 16.64 9.06
C SER A 416 4.38 17.87 9.90
N VAL A 417 3.30 17.82 10.68
CA VAL A 417 2.92 18.89 11.60
C VAL A 417 3.98 19.08 12.69
N ALA A 418 4.50 17.98 13.25
CA ALA A 418 5.61 18.05 14.20
C ALA A 418 6.87 18.70 13.59
N GLY A 419 7.16 18.41 12.31
CA GLY A 419 8.24 19.05 11.56
C GLY A 419 8.04 20.56 11.37
N ILE A 420 6.81 20.99 11.11
CA ILE A 420 6.47 22.43 11.04
C ILE A 420 6.67 23.11 12.40
N ILE A 421 6.21 22.48 13.50
CA ILE A 421 6.41 23.01 14.85
C ILE A 421 7.91 23.07 15.19
N GLY A 422 8.68 22.06 14.80
CA GLY A 422 10.15 22.06 14.93
C GLY A 422 10.82 23.18 14.14
N ALA A 423 10.37 23.43 12.90
CA ALA A 423 10.86 24.53 12.06
C ALA A 423 10.52 25.91 12.66
N ILE A 424 9.35 26.06 13.32
CA ILE A 424 9.00 27.26 14.09
C ILE A 424 10.06 27.54 15.18
N GLY A 425 10.41 26.52 15.97
CA GLY A 425 11.41 26.65 17.02
C GLY A 425 12.77 27.09 16.48
N SER A 426 13.30 26.36 15.48
CA SER A 426 14.55 26.70 14.80
C SER A 426 14.52 28.10 14.15
N GLY A 427 13.37 28.48 13.61
CA GLY A 427 13.16 29.77 12.98
C GLY A 427 13.31 30.95 13.95
N ILE A 428 12.84 30.77 15.16
CA ILE A 428 12.92 31.76 16.22
C ILE A 428 14.33 31.88 16.71
N ASP A 429 15.05 30.79 16.93
CA ASP A 429 16.44 30.79 17.37
C ASP A 429 17.31 31.62 16.42
N ASP A 430 17.15 31.43 15.12
CA ASP A 430 17.86 32.20 14.09
C ASP A 430 17.54 33.71 14.17
N GLN A 431 16.28 34.08 14.40
CA GLN A 431 15.86 35.47 14.51
C GLN A 431 16.34 36.10 15.82
N VAL A 432 16.37 35.35 16.92
CA VAL A 432 16.95 35.74 18.19
C VAL A 432 18.45 36.02 18.06
N VAL A 433 19.19 35.15 17.36
CA VAL A 433 20.61 35.35 17.07
C VAL A 433 20.84 36.67 16.31
N ILE A 434 20.00 36.96 15.31
CA ILE A 434 20.09 38.22 14.54
C ILE A 434 19.85 39.42 15.46
N VAL A 435 18.84 39.39 16.33
CA VAL A 435 18.54 40.49 17.27
C VAL A 435 19.63 40.65 18.28
N ASP A 436 20.08 39.58 18.92
CA ASP A 436 21.07 39.62 19.97
C ASP A 436 22.41 40.13 19.46
N GLU A 437 22.83 39.74 18.23
CA GLU A 437 24.06 40.29 17.62
C GLU A 437 23.93 41.79 17.27
N VAL A 438 22.73 42.24 16.85
CA VAL A 438 22.46 43.66 16.57
C VAL A 438 22.43 44.48 17.85
N LEU A 439 21.87 43.96 18.96
CA LEU A 439 21.74 44.62 20.25
C LEU A 439 23.00 44.52 21.13
N ARG A 440 23.98 43.72 20.73
CA ARG A 440 25.19 43.48 21.47
C ARG A 440 25.93 44.80 21.69
N LYS A 441 26.25 45.09 22.97
CA LYS A 441 27.04 46.26 23.35
C LYS A 441 28.45 46.15 22.75
N GLU A 442 28.91 47.24 22.16
CA GLU A 442 30.21 47.32 21.52
C GLU A 442 31.33 47.38 22.57
N THR A 443 32.37 46.60 22.41
CA THR A 443 33.67 46.79 23.04
C THR A 443 34.39 47.92 22.33
N GLU A 444 35.36 48.58 22.99
CA GLU A 444 36.10 49.72 22.43
C GLU A 444 36.74 49.43 21.06
N GLU A 445 37.17 48.19 20.83
CA GLU A 445 37.73 47.71 19.55
C GLU A 445 36.67 47.46 18.46
N GLU A 446 35.41 47.22 18.83
CA GLU A 446 34.29 46.94 17.91
C GLU A 446 33.50 48.21 17.50
N LYS A 447 33.80 49.37 18.03
CA LYS A 447 33.10 50.66 17.74
C LYS A 447 33.16 51.05 16.26
N LEU A 448 34.08 50.47 15.47
CA LEU A 448 34.25 50.68 14.04
C LEU A 448 33.45 49.67 13.19
N ALA A 449 32.88 48.61 13.78
CA ALA A 449 32.10 47.60 13.06
C ALA A 449 30.73 48.15 12.66
N SER A 450 30.47 48.22 11.38
CA SER A 450 29.17 48.67 10.87
C SER A 450 28.07 47.67 11.23
N LEU A 451 26.82 48.15 11.39
CA LEU A 451 25.64 47.29 11.60
C LEU A 451 25.53 46.17 10.54
N ALA A 452 26.03 46.44 9.32
CA ALA A 452 26.10 45.44 8.26
C ALA A 452 27.07 44.28 8.58
N SER A 453 28.18 44.56 9.26
CA SER A 453 29.14 43.53 9.70
C SER A 453 28.52 42.62 10.77
N LYS A 454 27.80 43.17 11.74
CA LYS A 454 27.07 42.41 12.78
C LYS A 454 26.03 41.48 12.17
N ILE A 455 25.22 42.00 11.23
CA ILE A 455 24.25 41.20 10.51
C ILE A 455 24.94 40.06 9.70
N LYS A 456 26.06 40.34 9.04
CA LYS A 456 26.83 39.32 8.31
C LYS A 456 27.32 38.20 9.22
N LYS A 457 27.79 38.55 10.42
CA LYS A 457 28.24 37.60 11.44
C LYS A 457 27.06 36.74 11.94
N ALA A 458 25.89 37.33 12.24
CA ALA A 458 24.69 36.62 12.60
C ALA A 458 24.26 35.62 11.49
N PHE A 459 24.29 36.03 10.21
CA PHE A 459 23.99 35.14 9.09
C PHE A 459 24.96 33.97 8.96
N SER A 460 26.24 34.15 9.29
CA SER A 460 27.20 33.02 9.29
C SER A 460 26.79 31.96 10.32
N ILE A 461 26.28 32.36 11.49
CA ILE A 461 25.77 31.42 12.50
C ILE A 461 24.49 30.74 12.01
N VAL A 462 23.54 31.51 11.47
CA VAL A 462 22.28 31.00 10.92
C VAL A 462 22.51 29.97 9.79
N PHE A 463 23.45 30.24 8.86
CA PHE A 463 23.79 29.30 7.81
C PHE A 463 24.42 28.01 8.35
N MET A 464 25.27 28.09 9.36
CA MET A 464 25.86 26.89 9.98
C MET A 464 24.80 26.07 10.71
N SER A 465 23.91 26.69 11.48
CA SER A 465 22.79 26.05 12.17
C SER A 465 21.85 25.34 11.15
N ALA A 466 21.46 26.09 10.12
CA ALA A 466 20.60 25.57 9.07
C ALA A 466 21.22 24.38 8.31
N GLY A 467 22.52 24.47 8.01
CA GLY A 467 23.27 23.37 7.41
C GLY A 467 23.29 22.14 8.30
N ALA A 468 23.63 22.31 9.58
CA ALA A 468 23.67 21.21 10.55
C ALA A 468 22.30 20.52 10.68
N LEU A 469 21.20 21.29 10.76
CA LEU A 469 19.84 20.74 10.85
C LEU A 469 19.45 20.01 9.57
N THR A 470 19.75 20.59 8.40
CA THR A 470 19.46 19.94 7.10
C THR A 470 20.22 18.62 6.95
N PHE A 471 21.52 18.59 7.30
CA PHE A 471 22.30 17.36 7.27
C PHE A 471 21.82 16.32 8.30
N ALA A 472 21.34 16.75 9.47
CA ALA A 472 20.75 15.85 10.46
C ALA A 472 19.43 15.23 9.97
N MET A 473 18.63 15.96 9.16
CA MET A 473 17.36 15.49 8.61
C MET A 473 17.55 14.65 7.32
N ALA A 474 18.64 14.86 6.58
CA ALA A 474 18.86 14.18 5.30
C ALA A 474 18.81 12.64 5.38
N PRO A 475 19.40 11.94 6.38
CA PRO A 475 19.28 10.49 6.51
C PRO A 475 17.83 10.00 6.58
N LEU A 476 16.92 10.74 7.21
CA LEU A 476 15.52 10.36 7.33
C LEU A 476 14.77 10.32 6.00
N LEU A 477 15.26 11.06 4.98
CA LEU A 477 14.71 11.02 3.63
C LEU A 477 15.03 9.70 2.91
N PHE A 478 16.21 9.13 3.19
CA PHE A 478 16.76 7.97 2.49
C PHE A 478 16.55 6.65 3.24
N MET A 479 16.44 6.67 4.56
CA MET A 479 16.33 5.46 5.40
C MET A 479 14.97 4.73 5.27
N GLY A 480 14.08 5.15 4.38
CA GLY A 480 12.81 4.43 4.13
C GLY A 480 11.80 4.43 5.29
N LEU A 481 12.07 5.17 6.36
CA LEU A 481 11.17 5.34 7.51
C LEU A 481 10.02 6.27 7.10
N GLY A 482 9.01 5.73 6.39
CA GLY A 482 7.92 6.48 5.76
C GLY A 482 7.29 7.53 6.68
N ILE A 483 7.04 7.16 7.95
CA ILE A 483 6.46 8.05 8.97
C ILE A 483 7.34 9.27 9.25
N LEU A 484 8.66 9.11 9.40
CA LEU A 484 9.58 10.21 9.70
C LEU A 484 9.93 11.07 8.48
N LYS A 485 9.59 10.62 7.28
CA LYS A 485 9.86 11.34 6.04
C LYS A 485 9.10 12.68 5.97
N GLY A 486 7.85 12.69 6.43
CA GLY A 486 7.05 13.91 6.53
C GLY A 486 7.68 14.95 7.45
N PHE A 487 8.14 14.53 8.63
CA PHE A 487 8.88 15.38 9.56
C PHE A 487 10.13 15.99 8.92
N ALA A 488 10.95 15.17 8.26
CA ALA A 488 12.19 15.64 7.63
C ALA A 488 11.92 16.63 6.48
N ILE A 489 10.95 16.32 5.61
CA ILE A 489 10.60 17.17 4.45
C ILE A 489 10.12 18.54 4.93
N THR A 490 9.15 18.59 5.82
CA THR A 490 8.58 19.85 6.30
C THR A 490 9.59 20.68 7.07
N THR A 491 10.46 20.04 7.88
CA THR A 491 11.56 20.72 8.58
C THR A 491 12.55 21.32 7.57
N ILE A 492 13.01 20.56 6.57
CA ILE A 492 13.96 21.06 5.56
C ILE A 492 13.35 22.20 4.75
N ILE A 493 12.08 22.09 4.33
CA ILE A 493 11.38 23.18 3.64
C ILE A 493 11.35 24.44 4.53
N GLY A 494 11.02 24.28 5.82
CA GLY A 494 11.02 25.37 6.79
C GLY A 494 12.38 26.07 6.91
N VAL A 495 13.45 25.29 7.02
CA VAL A 495 14.83 25.82 7.06
C VAL A 495 15.18 26.58 5.78
N ILE A 496 14.88 26.02 4.61
CA ILE A 496 15.17 26.67 3.32
C ILE A 496 14.38 27.99 3.18
N VAL A 497 13.09 27.97 3.40
CA VAL A 497 12.22 29.16 3.37
C VAL A 497 12.73 30.20 4.37
N GLY A 498 13.07 29.73 5.56
CA GLY A 498 13.60 30.54 6.62
C GLY A 498 14.86 31.31 6.20
N VAL A 499 15.90 30.57 5.88
CA VAL A 499 17.23 31.12 5.60
C VAL A 499 17.26 32.03 4.38
N PHE A 500 16.56 31.65 3.32
CA PHE A 500 16.63 32.38 2.04
C PHE A 500 15.59 33.50 1.90
N ILE A 501 14.45 33.42 2.61
CA ILE A 501 13.35 34.37 2.43
C ILE A 501 13.09 35.15 3.72
N THR A 502 12.76 34.49 4.84
CA THR A 502 12.25 35.20 6.01
C THR A 502 13.34 35.89 6.84
N ARG A 503 14.52 35.26 7.06
CA ARG A 503 15.63 35.85 7.82
C ARG A 503 16.23 37.09 7.14
N PRO A 504 16.49 37.11 5.80
CA PRO A 504 16.95 38.30 5.11
C PRO A 504 15.98 39.49 5.20
N ALA A 505 14.65 39.20 5.12
CA ALA A 505 13.62 40.22 5.29
C ALA A 505 13.61 40.75 6.75
N TYR A 506 13.63 39.83 7.72
CA TYR A 506 13.67 40.16 9.13
C TYR A 506 14.88 41.03 9.49
N ALA A 507 16.08 40.68 9.03
CA ALA A 507 17.29 41.48 9.26
C ALA A 507 17.16 42.90 8.68
N SER A 508 16.53 43.07 7.51
CA SER A 508 16.25 44.40 6.94
C SER A 508 15.25 45.20 7.76
N ILE A 509 14.26 44.52 8.35
CA ILE A 509 13.26 45.15 9.24
C ILE A 509 13.94 45.62 10.51
N ILE A 510 14.69 44.74 11.19
CA ILE A 510 15.39 45.07 12.45
C ILE A 510 16.38 46.23 12.29
N LYS A 511 17.13 46.23 11.16
CA LYS A 511 18.07 47.33 10.83
C LYS A 511 17.40 48.72 10.81
N LYS A 512 16.10 48.78 10.50
CA LYS A 512 15.36 50.07 10.40
C LYS A 512 14.57 50.40 11.65
N ILE A 513 14.41 49.46 12.56
CA ILE A 513 13.62 49.62 13.79
C ILE A 513 14.50 49.95 14.98
N ILE A 514 15.74 49.44 15.01
CA ILE A 514 16.75 49.68 16.03
C ILE A 514 17.65 50.81 15.55
#